data_697055e0df5e33546f9b299b94529ca0
#
_entry.id   697055e0df5e33546f9b299b94529ca0
#
_cell.length_a   1.000
_cell.length_b   1.000
_cell.length_c   1.000
_cell.angle_alpha   90.00
_cell.angle_beta   90.00
_cell.angle_gamma   90.00
#
_symmetry.space_group_name_H-M   'P 1'
#
loop_
_entity.id
_entity.type
_entity.pdbx_description
1 polymer ?
#
loop_
_entity_poly.entity_id
_entity_poly.type
_entity_poly.pdbx_seq_one_letter_code
_entity_poly.pdbx_strand_id
1 'polypeptide(L)'
;MTQPLLEIDNLSIAFRQQGKMQTVVSELSLDIGAGETLALVGESGSGKSVSALSVLRLLPSPPVCYPGGDIRFHGQSLLHADERTLSKVRGNRIAMIFQEPMVSLNPLHTLEKQLYEVLSLHRGMRKEAARGEILNCLERVGIRHAVRRLADYPHQFSGGERQRIMIAMALLTRPELLIADEPTTALDVTVQAQILQLLRELKNELNMGLLFITHNLSIVRRLADRVAVMQNGRCVEQKACRALFAAPEHPYTRRLLDSEPSGSPVPLAADAPLLLKAVDLTVAFPVRKGLLRRVVDHNRVVNALNFQLRAGETLGLVGESGSGKSTTGLALLRLIASEGTIAFEGQALQGRSRRQMLPLRRQMQIVFQDPNSSLNPRLNVLQIIEEGLRVHRPGLTPAAREHAVIQVMQEVGLDPQTRHRYPAEFSGGQRQRIAIARALIVKPQLIVLDEPTSSLDKTVQAQILALLKALQQKHRLAYIFISHDLRVVRTLCHQVMVLRQGEVVEQGECERVFTAPQQEYTRQLLALS
;
A
#
# COMPACT_ATOMS: atom_id res chain seq x y z
N MET A 1 16.46 37.42 -1.36
CA MET A 1 15.73 36.15 -1.20
C MET A 1 15.01 35.89 -2.52
N THR A 2 15.24 34.76 -3.15
CA THR A 2 14.53 34.38 -4.37
C THR A 2 13.07 34.13 -4.05
N GLN A 3 12.15 34.65 -4.85
CA GLN A 3 10.72 34.47 -4.67
C GLN A 3 10.39 32.96 -4.77
N PRO A 4 9.59 32.43 -3.84
CA PRO A 4 9.21 31.01 -3.88
C PRO A 4 8.39 30.71 -5.13
N LEU A 5 8.55 29.49 -5.66
CA LEU A 5 7.77 28.96 -6.79
C LEU A 5 6.30 28.80 -6.40
N LEU A 6 6.07 28.13 -5.27
CA LEU A 6 4.76 27.97 -4.64
C LEU A 6 4.81 28.53 -3.22
N GLU A 7 3.79 29.28 -2.83
CA GLU A 7 3.60 29.78 -1.48
C GLU A 7 2.16 29.49 -1.03
N ILE A 8 2.03 28.83 0.09
CA ILE A 8 0.77 28.64 0.82
C ILE A 8 0.86 29.48 2.07
N ASP A 9 -0.02 30.45 2.23
CA ASP A 9 0.00 31.44 3.30
C ASP A 9 -1.26 31.34 4.15
N ASN A 10 -1.11 30.89 5.39
CA ASN A 10 -2.16 30.78 6.41
C ASN A 10 -3.47 30.11 5.94
N LEU A 11 -3.34 29.07 5.08
CA LEU A 11 -4.45 28.40 4.41
C LEU A 11 -5.30 27.63 5.40
N SER A 12 -6.62 27.87 5.37
CA SER A 12 -7.62 27.08 6.07
C SER A 12 -8.63 26.47 5.09
N ILE A 13 -8.94 25.18 5.27
CA ILE A 13 -9.83 24.43 4.40
C ILE A 13 -10.91 23.77 5.25
N ALA A 14 -12.17 23.97 4.90
CA ALA A 14 -13.31 23.39 5.59
C ALA A 14 -14.31 22.77 4.63
N PHE A 15 -15.05 21.78 5.10
CA PHE A 15 -16.13 21.12 4.37
C PHE A 15 -17.46 21.38 5.06
N ARG A 16 -18.49 21.67 4.27
CA ARG A 16 -19.86 21.78 4.77
C ARG A 16 -20.54 20.42 4.72
N GLN A 17 -20.79 19.83 5.88
CA GLN A 17 -21.53 18.57 6.01
C GLN A 17 -22.73 18.77 6.93
N GLN A 18 -23.92 18.38 6.46
CA GLN A 18 -25.18 18.49 7.22
C GLN A 18 -25.41 19.86 7.89
N GLY A 19 -25.06 20.94 7.18
CA GLY A 19 -25.20 22.31 7.67
C GLY A 19 -24.10 22.78 8.63
N LYS A 20 -23.18 21.90 9.04
CA LYS A 20 -22.04 22.27 9.91
C LYS A 20 -20.76 22.41 9.08
N MET A 21 -19.90 23.34 9.50
CA MET A 21 -18.56 23.52 8.93
C MET A 21 -17.56 22.67 9.71
N GLN A 22 -16.89 21.78 9.02
CA GLN A 22 -15.81 20.98 9.60
C GLN A 22 -14.48 21.43 8.98
N THR A 23 -13.63 22.07 9.77
CA THR A 23 -12.28 22.47 9.36
C THR A 23 -11.38 21.23 9.33
N VAL A 24 -10.74 20.99 8.18
CA VAL A 24 -9.83 19.87 7.95
C VAL A 24 -8.37 20.33 7.92
N VAL A 25 -8.11 21.55 7.45
CA VAL A 25 -6.79 22.17 7.47
C VAL A 25 -6.93 23.55 8.10
N SER A 26 -6.03 23.92 9.01
CA SER A 26 -6.04 25.17 9.74
C SER A 26 -4.66 25.84 9.66
N GLU A 27 -4.63 27.09 9.20
CA GLU A 27 -3.47 28.00 9.27
C GLU A 27 -2.19 27.37 8.68
N LEU A 28 -2.32 26.63 7.56
CA LEU A 28 -1.19 25.99 6.90
C LEU A 28 -0.35 27.03 6.14
N SER A 29 0.94 27.14 6.47
CA SER A 29 1.90 27.96 5.74
C SER A 29 3.08 27.11 5.29
N LEU A 30 3.33 27.07 3.97
CA LEU A 30 4.39 26.32 3.32
C LEU A 30 4.91 27.11 2.12
N ASP A 31 6.19 26.96 1.82
CA ASP A 31 6.80 27.51 0.60
C ASP A 31 7.69 26.47 -0.09
N ILE A 32 7.80 26.55 -1.41
CA ILE A 32 8.63 25.65 -2.23
C ILE A 32 9.38 26.50 -3.25
N GLY A 33 10.70 26.36 -3.28
CA GLY A 33 11.57 26.97 -4.28
C GLY A 33 11.67 26.15 -5.57
N ALA A 34 12.17 26.76 -6.64
CA ALA A 34 12.55 26.03 -7.85
C ALA A 34 13.68 25.02 -7.54
N GLY A 35 13.56 23.80 -8.05
CA GLY A 35 14.52 22.72 -7.80
C GLY A 35 14.50 22.16 -6.36
N GLU A 36 13.62 22.64 -5.49
CA GLU A 36 13.49 22.16 -4.11
C GLU A 36 12.50 20.99 -4.00
N THR A 37 12.79 20.05 -3.10
CA THR A 37 11.84 19.01 -2.67
C THR A 37 11.38 19.31 -1.25
N LEU A 38 10.10 19.66 -1.10
CA LEU A 38 9.43 19.71 0.19
C LEU A 38 8.63 18.42 0.41
N ALA A 39 8.97 17.66 1.45
CA ALA A 39 8.16 16.52 1.87
C ALA A 39 7.08 16.95 2.86
N LEU A 40 5.84 16.53 2.61
CA LEU A 40 4.71 16.71 3.51
C LEU A 40 4.36 15.37 4.14
N VAL A 41 4.58 15.21 5.45
CA VAL A 41 4.44 13.94 6.17
C VAL A 41 3.43 14.03 7.30
N GLY A 42 2.89 12.90 7.74
CA GLY A 42 1.92 12.80 8.84
C GLY A 42 1.02 11.58 8.68
N GLU A 43 0.21 11.29 9.67
CA GLU A 43 -0.76 10.18 9.64
C GLU A 43 -1.86 10.37 8.60
N SER A 44 -2.58 9.28 8.27
CA SER A 44 -3.78 9.35 7.42
C SER A 44 -4.82 10.30 8.06
N GLY A 45 -5.46 11.13 7.23
CA GLY A 45 -6.43 12.12 7.71
C GLY A 45 -5.81 13.40 8.30
N SER A 46 -4.48 13.59 8.30
CA SER A 46 -3.84 14.83 8.79
C SER A 46 -4.01 16.05 7.87
N GLY A 47 -4.65 15.90 6.69
CA GLY A 47 -4.94 17.00 5.77
C GLY A 47 -3.97 17.15 4.59
N LYS A 48 -2.95 16.28 4.42
CA LYS A 48 -1.92 16.36 3.36
C LYS A 48 -2.51 16.41 1.94
N SER A 49 -3.27 15.37 1.56
CA SER A 49 -3.87 15.27 0.21
C SER A 49 -4.89 16.38 -0.03
N VAL A 50 -5.65 16.78 0.99
CA VAL A 50 -6.60 17.91 0.90
C VAL A 50 -5.85 19.21 0.60
N SER A 51 -4.72 19.45 1.28
CA SER A 51 -3.86 20.62 1.02
C SER A 51 -3.30 20.60 -0.40
N ALA A 52 -2.80 19.46 -0.87
CA ALA A 52 -2.26 19.28 -2.23
C ALA A 52 -3.30 19.52 -3.32
N LEU A 53 -4.51 18.93 -3.18
CA LEU A 53 -5.62 19.12 -4.11
C LEU A 53 -6.10 20.57 -4.15
N SER A 54 -5.99 21.31 -3.04
CA SER A 54 -6.36 22.73 -2.94
C SER A 54 -5.46 23.61 -3.78
N VAL A 55 -4.17 23.26 -3.97
CA VAL A 55 -3.24 24.03 -4.81
C VAL A 55 -3.80 24.20 -6.22
N LEU A 56 -4.42 23.16 -6.75
CA LEU A 56 -5.02 23.16 -8.08
C LEU A 56 -6.55 23.34 -8.05
N ARG A 57 -7.14 23.64 -6.88
CA ARG A 57 -8.60 23.72 -6.70
C ARG A 57 -9.35 22.51 -7.28
N LEU A 58 -8.85 21.30 -7.01
CA LEU A 58 -9.43 20.04 -7.48
C LEU A 58 -10.47 19.47 -6.50
N LEU A 59 -10.60 20.05 -5.32
CA LEU A 59 -11.64 19.66 -4.38
C LEU A 59 -13.03 20.11 -4.87
N PRO A 60 -14.08 19.28 -4.72
CA PRO A 60 -15.43 19.63 -5.16
C PRO A 60 -16.00 20.83 -4.39
N SER A 61 -16.47 21.83 -5.10
CA SER A 61 -17.08 23.03 -4.51
C SER A 61 -18.49 23.25 -5.09
N PRO A 62 -19.56 23.27 -4.26
CA PRO A 62 -19.60 22.87 -2.87
C PRO A 62 -19.35 21.37 -2.72
N PRO A 63 -18.89 20.78 -1.59
CA PRO A 63 -19.00 21.32 -0.22
C PRO A 63 -17.75 22.03 0.33
N VAL A 64 -16.63 22.11 -0.42
CA VAL A 64 -15.41 22.74 0.09
C VAL A 64 -15.52 24.25 0.15
N CYS A 65 -14.88 24.87 1.15
CA CYS A 65 -14.68 26.29 1.28
C CYS A 65 -13.31 26.59 1.89
N TYR A 66 -12.81 27.79 1.59
CA TYR A 66 -11.52 28.30 2.05
C TYR A 66 -11.76 29.52 2.97
N PRO A 67 -11.90 29.29 4.30
CA PRO A 67 -12.24 30.37 5.24
C PRO A 67 -11.14 31.42 5.41
N GLY A 68 -9.88 31.09 5.06
CA GLY A 68 -8.77 32.04 5.17
C GLY A 68 -7.53 31.55 4.43
N GLY A 69 -6.60 32.48 4.23
CA GLY A 69 -5.32 32.25 3.58
C GLY A 69 -5.37 32.34 2.06
N ASP A 70 -4.22 32.11 1.43
CA ASP A 70 -4.06 32.16 -0.02
C ASP A 70 -3.05 31.09 -0.49
N ILE A 71 -3.11 30.74 -1.76
CA ILE A 71 -2.14 29.89 -2.46
C ILE A 71 -1.63 30.68 -3.66
N ARG A 72 -0.32 30.95 -3.70
CA ARG A 72 0.31 31.73 -4.77
C ARG A 72 1.31 30.88 -5.54
N PHE A 73 1.25 30.99 -6.84
CA PHE A 73 2.24 30.40 -7.74
C PHE A 73 2.92 31.52 -8.53
N HIS A 74 4.24 31.65 -8.40
CA HIS A 74 4.99 32.84 -8.86
C HIS A 74 4.36 34.17 -8.38
N GLY A 75 3.89 34.20 -7.14
CA GLY A 75 3.23 35.39 -6.55
C GLY A 75 1.80 35.63 -7.01
N GLN A 76 1.27 34.87 -7.97
CA GLN A 76 -0.11 35.00 -8.44
C GLN A 76 -1.02 34.05 -7.64
N SER A 77 -2.11 34.59 -7.06
CA SER A 77 -3.10 33.80 -6.34
C SER A 77 -3.79 32.79 -7.26
N LEU A 78 -3.81 31.52 -6.83
CA LEU A 78 -4.56 30.43 -7.46
C LEU A 78 -5.97 30.27 -6.90
N LEU A 79 -6.19 30.59 -5.61
CA LEU A 79 -7.50 30.47 -4.99
C LEU A 79 -8.52 31.46 -5.58
N HIS A 80 -8.06 32.64 -5.97
CA HIS A 80 -8.90 33.71 -6.52
C HIS A 80 -8.78 33.82 -8.05
N ALA A 81 -7.97 32.93 -8.69
CA ALA A 81 -7.80 32.92 -10.14
C ALA A 81 -9.10 32.48 -10.85
N ASP A 82 -9.33 33.03 -12.04
CA ASP A 82 -10.39 32.60 -12.93
C ASP A 82 -10.06 31.21 -13.55
N GLU A 83 -11.06 30.55 -14.09
CA GLU A 83 -10.91 29.21 -14.67
C GLU A 83 -9.98 29.17 -15.89
N ARG A 84 -9.85 30.27 -16.62
CA ARG A 84 -8.92 30.38 -17.77
C ARG A 84 -7.48 30.38 -17.29
N THR A 85 -7.17 31.07 -16.20
CA THR A 85 -5.86 31.08 -15.57
C THR A 85 -5.53 29.73 -14.99
N LEU A 86 -6.47 29.10 -14.26
CA LEU A 86 -6.27 27.77 -13.69
C LEU A 86 -6.04 26.70 -14.78
N SER A 87 -6.76 26.75 -15.90
CA SER A 87 -6.58 25.82 -17.03
C SER A 87 -5.19 25.91 -17.65
N LYS A 88 -4.54 27.08 -17.63
CA LYS A 88 -3.15 27.23 -18.09
C LYS A 88 -2.12 26.69 -17.11
N VAL A 89 -2.47 26.57 -15.83
CA VAL A 89 -1.60 26.08 -14.77
C VAL A 89 -1.77 24.59 -14.57
N ARG A 90 -3.01 24.10 -14.46
CA ARG A 90 -3.35 22.69 -14.23
C ARG A 90 -2.83 21.79 -15.35
N GLY A 91 -2.04 20.77 -14.97
CA GLY A 91 -1.49 19.78 -15.91
C GLY A 91 -0.41 20.32 -16.85
N ASN A 92 -0.12 21.60 -16.84
CA ASN A 92 0.89 22.25 -17.67
C ASN A 92 2.07 22.73 -16.83
N ARG A 93 1.88 23.82 -16.04
CA ARG A 93 2.94 24.38 -15.19
C ARG A 93 3.01 23.67 -13.82
N ILE A 94 1.87 23.25 -13.30
CA ILE A 94 1.78 22.39 -12.10
C ILE A 94 1.13 21.08 -12.53
N ALA A 95 1.85 19.98 -12.41
CA ALA A 95 1.32 18.64 -12.62
C ALA A 95 1.13 17.91 -11.28
N MET A 96 0.22 16.93 -11.27
CA MET A 96 -0.07 16.14 -10.07
C MET A 96 -0.07 14.65 -10.38
N ILE A 97 0.59 13.88 -9.52
CA ILE A 97 0.52 12.42 -9.45
C ILE A 97 -0.42 12.08 -8.29
N PHE A 98 -1.52 11.39 -8.57
CA PHE A 98 -2.52 11.02 -7.59
C PHE A 98 -2.17 9.69 -6.90
N GLN A 99 -2.70 9.50 -5.70
CA GLN A 99 -2.46 8.32 -4.85
C GLN A 99 -2.91 7.00 -5.53
N GLU A 100 -4.02 7.01 -6.29
CA GLU A 100 -4.58 5.82 -6.92
C GLU A 100 -4.47 5.86 -8.45
N PRO A 101 -3.55 5.09 -9.08
CA PRO A 101 -3.41 5.06 -10.54
C PRO A 101 -4.63 4.47 -11.25
N MET A 102 -5.42 3.65 -10.56
CA MET A 102 -6.63 3.02 -11.11
C MET A 102 -7.72 4.03 -11.43
N VAL A 103 -7.80 5.12 -10.69
CA VAL A 103 -8.81 6.17 -10.84
C VAL A 103 -8.33 7.27 -11.80
N SER A 104 -7.01 7.41 -11.95
CA SER A 104 -6.39 8.50 -12.73
C SER A 104 -6.37 8.23 -14.23
N LEU A 105 -6.39 6.98 -14.66
CA LEU A 105 -6.38 6.58 -16.07
C LEU A 105 -7.80 6.21 -16.53
N ASN A 106 -8.24 6.75 -17.67
CA ASN A 106 -9.54 6.38 -18.22
C ASN A 106 -9.50 4.94 -18.77
N PRO A 107 -10.28 3.99 -18.20
CA PRO A 107 -10.24 2.59 -18.61
C PRO A 107 -10.74 2.32 -20.04
N LEU A 108 -11.47 3.27 -20.64
CA LEU A 108 -12.05 3.16 -21.97
C LEU A 108 -11.18 3.75 -23.08
N HIS A 109 -10.05 4.39 -22.72
CA HIS A 109 -9.14 5.00 -23.68
C HIS A 109 -7.82 4.24 -23.72
N THR A 110 -7.24 4.11 -24.91
CA THR A 110 -5.90 3.55 -25.08
C THR A 110 -4.84 4.46 -24.46
N LEU A 111 -3.68 3.89 -24.18
CA LEU A 111 -2.55 4.64 -23.66
C LEU A 111 -2.16 5.82 -24.55
N GLU A 112 -2.03 5.59 -25.88
CA GLU A 112 -1.69 6.63 -26.86
C GLU A 112 -2.67 7.80 -26.80
N LYS A 113 -3.98 7.51 -26.74
CA LYS A 113 -5.03 8.55 -26.74
C LYS A 113 -4.90 9.46 -25.53
N GLN A 114 -4.69 8.90 -24.35
CA GLN A 114 -4.60 9.67 -23.10
C GLN A 114 -3.33 10.55 -23.06
N LEU A 115 -2.18 10.00 -23.46
CA LEU A 115 -0.93 10.75 -23.47
C LEU A 115 -0.92 11.82 -24.57
N TYR A 116 -1.49 11.52 -25.74
CA TYR A 116 -1.65 12.49 -26.82
C TYR A 116 -2.56 13.67 -26.42
N GLU A 117 -3.64 13.40 -25.69
CA GLU A 117 -4.57 14.43 -25.21
C GLU A 117 -3.83 15.49 -24.38
N VAL A 118 -2.93 15.10 -23.51
CA VAL A 118 -2.10 16.01 -22.70
C VAL A 118 -1.25 16.93 -23.58
N LEU A 119 -0.53 16.38 -24.56
CA LEU A 119 0.33 17.17 -25.45
C LEU A 119 -0.45 18.04 -26.43
N SER A 120 -1.59 17.54 -26.91
CA SER A 120 -2.48 18.30 -27.78
C SER A 120 -3.09 19.49 -27.05
N LEU A 121 -3.59 19.27 -25.82
CA LEU A 121 -4.27 20.30 -25.03
C LEU A 121 -3.31 21.39 -24.55
N HIS A 122 -2.15 21.01 -24.02
CA HIS A 122 -1.23 21.94 -23.34
C HIS A 122 -0.11 22.48 -24.23
N ARG A 123 0.27 21.76 -25.28
CA ARG A 123 1.36 22.14 -26.20
C ARG A 123 0.93 22.32 -27.64
N GLY A 124 -0.35 22.09 -27.96
CA GLY A 124 -0.87 22.21 -29.32
C GLY A 124 -0.20 21.26 -30.34
N MET A 125 0.41 20.15 -29.86
CA MET A 125 1.16 19.25 -30.72
C MET A 125 0.24 18.42 -31.63
N ARG A 126 0.65 18.23 -32.88
CA ARG A 126 0.00 17.28 -33.80
C ARG A 126 0.40 15.84 -33.44
N LYS A 127 -0.45 14.88 -33.81
CA LYS A 127 -0.32 13.48 -33.38
C LYS A 127 1.03 12.85 -33.74
N GLU A 128 1.53 13.12 -34.94
CA GLU A 128 2.79 12.58 -35.44
C GLU A 128 3.99 13.07 -34.61
N ALA A 129 4.01 14.36 -34.28
CA ALA A 129 5.07 14.97 -33.46
C ALA A 129 4.96 14.51 -31.99
N ALA A 130 3.75 14.42 -31.45
CA ALA A 130 3.49 13.98 -30.09
C ALA A 130 3.93 12.53 -29.85
N ARG A 131 3.81 11.65 -30.85
CA ARG A 131 4.14 10.24 -30.73
C ARG A 131 5.61 10.00 -30.35
N GLY A 132 6.54 10.76 -30.91
CA GLY A 132 7.95 10.68 -30.57
C GLY A 132 8.22 11.05 -29.10
N GLU A 133 7.62 12.15 -28.61
CA GLU A 133 7.74 12.56 -27.20
C GLU A 133 7.09 11.56 -26.25
N ILE A 134 5.93 11.01 -26.61
CA ILE A 134 5.25 9.98 -25.82
C ILE A 134 6.13 8.74 -25.66
N LEU A 135 6.71 8.23 -26.76
CA LEU A 135 7.55 7.04 -26.73
C LEU A 135 8.81 7.28 -25.89
N ASN A 136 9.48 8.42 -26.08
CA ASN A 136 10.65 8.78 -25.28
C ASN A 136 10.30 8.87 -23.79
N CYS A 137 9.18 9.51 -23.45
CA CYS A 137 8.74 9.61 -22.05
C CYS A 137 8.41 8.23 -21.44
N LEU A 138 7.70 7.35 -22.18
CA LEU A 138 7.38 6.00 -21.72
C LEU A 138 8.63 5.13 -21.53
N GLU A 139 9.64 5.24 -22.40
CA GLU A 139 10.92 4.55 -22.24
C GLU A 139 11.67 5.06 -21.00
N ARG A 140 11.69 6.36 -20.76
CA ARG A 140 12.32 6.98 -19.56
C ARG A 140 11.69 6.49 -18.27
N VAL A 141 10.37 6.33 -18.22
CA VAL A 141 9.69 5.75 -17.04
C VAL A 141 9.78 4.22 -16.99
N GLY A 142 10.49 3.59 -17.94
CA GLY A 142 10.75 2.14 -17.95
C GLY A 142 9.58 1.27 -18.42
N ILE A 143 8.72 1.78 -19.30
CA ILE A 143 7.71 0.97 -19.99
C ILE A 143 8.38 0.23 -21.15
N ARG A 144 8.53 -1.08 -21.02
CA ARG A 144 9.16 -1.93 -22.05
C ARG A 144 8.24 -2.08 -23.26
N HIS A 145 8.84 -2.09 -24.46
CA HIS A 145 8.12 -2.26 -25.74
C HIS A 145 7.00 -1.23 -25.96
N ALA A 146 7.20 0.01 -25.54
CA ALA A 146 6.21 1.09 -25.56
C ALA A 146 5.52 1.21 -26.93
N VAL A 147 6.25 1.09 -28.04
CA VAL A 147 5.71 1.16 -29.42
C VAL A 147 4.55 0.18 -29.65
N ARG A 148 4.67 -1.05 -29.16
CA ARG A 148 3.65 -2.11 -29.35
C ARG A 148 2.48 -1.94 -28.38
N ARG A 149 2.70 -1.26 -27.27
CA ARG A 149 1.75 -1.16 -26.17
C ARG A 149 0.95 0.15 -26.16
N LEU A 150 1.20 1.06 -27.11
CA LEU A 150 0.45 2.32 -27.24
C LEU A 150 -1.06 2.11 -27.43
N ALA A 151 -1.45 1.03 -28.12
CA ALA A 151 -2.85 0.67 -28.34
C ALA A 151 -3.50 -0.08 -27.16
N ASP A 152 -2.72 -0.46 -26.14
CA ASP A 152 -3.23 -1.16 -24.97
C ASP A 152 -4.07 -0.23 -24.09
N TYR A 153 -4.99 -0.84 -23.33
CA TYR A 153 -5.84 -0.16 -22.35
C TYR A 153 -5.22 -0.27 -20.94
N PRO A 154 -5.58 0.63 -20.01
CA PRO A 154 -5.03 0.64 -18.65
C PRO A 154 -5.11 -0.72 -17.92
N HIS A 155 -6.16 -1.49 -18.10
CA HIS A 155 -6.33 -2.79 -17.44
C HIS A 155 -5.34 -3.87 -17.91
N GLN A 156 -4.65 -3.66 -19.04
CA GLN A 156 -3.63 -4.58 -19.59
C GLN A 156 -2.24 -4.33 -18.98
N PHE A 157 -2.09 -3.28 -18.17
CA PHE A 157 -0.86 -2.93 -17.48
C PHE A 157 -0.92 -3.36 -16.00
N SER A 158 0.22 -3.76 -15.45
CA SER A 158 0.38 -4.00 -14.01
C SER A 158 0.19 -2.71 -13.20
N GLY A 159 -0.01 -2.82 -11.89
CA GLY A 159 -0.14 -1.66 -11.00
C GLY A 159 1.07 -0.73 -11.10
N GLY A 160 2.28 -1.27 -11.07
CA GLY A 160 3.51 -0.50 -11.20
C GLY A 160 3.68 0.15 -12.58
N GLU A 161 3.29 -0.53 -13.66
CA GLU A 161 3.31 0.08 -15.00
C GLU A 161 2.30 1.22 -15.12
N ARG A 162 1.08 1.08 -14.56
CA ARG A 162 0.08 2.18 -14.53
C ARG A 162 0.60 3.39 -13.76
N GLN A 163 1.29 3.16 -12.64
CA GLN A 163 1.93 4.24 -11.89
C GLN A 163 2.98 4.96 -12.73
N ARG A 164 3.85 4.22 -13.43
CA ARG A 164 4.86 4.79 -14.35
C ARG A 164 4.21 5.56 -15.49
N ILE A 165 3.11 5.07 -16.05
CA ILE A 165 2.34 5.75 -17.09
C ILE A 165 1.75 7.07 -16.56
N MET A 166 1.20 7.08 -15.35
CA MET A 166 0.69 8.30 -14.72
C MET A 166 1.81 9.32 -14.48
N ILE A 167 2.99 8.86 -14.06
CA ILE A 167 4.18 9.71 -13.93
C ILE A 167 4.59 10.27 -15.30
N ALA A 168 4.64 9.43 -16.35
CA ALA A 168 4.92 9.88 -17.70
C ALA A 168 3.93 10.98 -18.14
N MET A 169 2.63 10.75 -17.92
CA MET A 169 1.58 11.70 -18.25
C MET A 169 1.77 13.06 -17.57
N ALA A 170 2.14 13.06 -16.28
CA ALA A 170 2.42 14.28 -15.52
C ALA A 170 3.67 15.02 -16.02
N LEU A 171 4.66 14.32 -16.58
CA LEU A 171 5.95 14.88 -17.00
C LEU A 171 5.99 15.30 -18.47
N LEU A 172 5.02 14.89 -19.30
CA LEU A 172 4.97 15.24 -20.72
C LEU A 172 4.95 16.76 -20.97
N THR A 173 4.37 17.53 -20.07
CA THR A 173 4.31 18.98 -20.17
C THR A 173 5.57 19.69 -19.65
N ARG A 174 6.51 18.96 -19.02
CA ARG A 174 7.70 19.50 -18.33
C ARG A 174 7.31 20.57 -17.31
N PRO A 175 6.55 20.21 -16.27
CA PRO A 175 6.02 21.16 -15.31
C PRO A 175 7.12 21.84 -14.50
N GLU A 176 6.83 23.04 -13.99
CA GLU A 176 7.69 23.78 -13.06
C GLU A 176 7.56 23.25 -11.64
N LEU A 177 6.35 22.77 -11.28
CA LEU A 177 6.06 22.14 -9.99
C LEU A 177 5.37 20.78 -10.21
N LEU A 178 5.87 19.76 -9.54
CA LEU A 178 5.21 18.46 -9.47
C LEU A 178 4.68 18.22 -8.05
N ILE A 179 3.41 17.94 -7.91
CA ILE A 179 2.79 17.48 -6.69
C ILE A 179 2.66 15.96 -6.78
N ALA A 180 3.32 15.23 -5.91
CA ALA A 180 3.29 13.78 -5.89
C ALA A 180 2.64 13.30 -4.60
N ASP A 181 1.36 12.88 -4.69
CA ASP A 181 0.58 12.38 -3.56
C ASP A 181 0.72 10.86 -3.46
N GLU A 182 1.55 10.41 -2.54
CA GLU A 182 1.89 9.00 -2.31
C GLU A 182 2.26 8.23 -3.60
N PRO A 183 3.19 8.72 -4.42
CA PRO A 183 3.43 8.21 -5.77
C PRO A 183 4.02 6.80 -5.82
N THR A 184 4.36 6.22 -4.69
CA THR A 184 4.97 4.89 -4.57
C THR A 184 4.18 3.92 -3.70
N THR A 185 3.00 4.31 -3.24
CA THR A 185 2.11 3.44 -2.46
C THR A 185 1.65 2.26 -3.31
N ALA A 186 1.62 1.06 -2.73
CA ALA A 186 1.30 -0.21 -3.39
C ALA A 186 2.31 -0.68 -4.48
N LEU A 187 3.52 -0.11 -4.51
CA LEU A 187 4.61 -0.59 -5.36
C LEU A 187 5.58 -1.46 -4.56
N ASP A 188 6.16 -2.45 -5.24
CA ASP A 188 7.29 -3.18 -4.66
C ASP A 188 8.54 -2.28 -4.53
N VAL A 189 9.44 -2.67 -3.62
CA VAL A 189 10.61 -1.86 -3.23
C VAL A 189 11.51 -1.54 -4.41
N THR A 190 11.64 -2.45 -5.38
CA THR A 190 12.48 -2.28 -6.57
C THR A 190 11.90 -1.22 -7.51
N VAL A 191 10.60 -1.32 -7.83
CA VAL A 191 9.90 -0.33 -8.66
C VAL A 191 9.86 1.03 -7.97
N GLN A 192 9.62 1.06 -6.66
CA GLN A 192 9.65 2.28 -5.87
C GLN A 192 11.00 3.00 -5.97
N ALA A 193 12.12 2.29 -5.79
CA ALA A 193 13.46 2.87 -5.91
C ALA A 193 13.73 3.47 -7.30
N GLN A 194 13.31 2.76 -8.36
CA GLN A 194 13.45 3.24 -9.74
C GLN A 194 12.64 4.52 -9.99
N ILE A 195 11.41 4.60 -9.47
CA ILE A 195 10.58 5.80 -9.59
C ILE A 195 11.17 6.99 -8.83
N LEU A 196 11.66 6.77 -7.61
CA LEU A 196 12.29 7.83 -6.82
C LEU A 196 13.56 8.36 -7.47
N GLN A 197 14.36 7.48 -8.05
CA GLN A 197 15.55 7.88 -8.83
C GLN A 197 15.15 8.70 -10.06
N LEU A 198 14.16 8.24 -10.82
CA LEU A 198 13.63 8.96 -11.98
C LEU A 198 13.12 10.37 -11.60
N LEU A 199 12.34 10.48 -10.52
CA LEU A 199 11.84 11.78 -10.06
C LEU A 199 12.99 12.72 -9.66
N ARG A 200 14.05 12.20 -9.03
CA ARG A 200 15.26 12.99 -8.69
C ARG A 200 15.99 13.48 -9.95
N GLU A 201 16.19 12.60 -10.91
CA GLU A 201 16.86 12.95 -12.18
C GLU A 201 16.08 14.04 -12.92
N LEU A 202 14.77 13.88 -13.05
CA LEU A 202 13.89 14.83 -13.74
C LEU A 202 13.76 16.15 -12.99
N LYS A 203 13.69 16.12 -11.64
CA LYS A 203 13.73 17.34 -10.82
C LYS A 203 14.99 18.17 -11.13
N ASN A 204 16.14 17.51 -11.17
CA ASN A 204 17.40 18.20 -11.42
C ASN A 204 17.52 18.70 -12.87
N GLU A 205 17.11 17.89 -13.85
CA GLU A 205 17.16 18.25 -15.28
C GLU A 205 16.26 19.46 -15.60
N LEU A 206 15.04 19.47 -15.02
CA LEU A 206 14.04 20.50 -15.29
C LEU A 206 14.08 21.67 -14.29
N ASN A 207 14.95 21.61 -13.28
CA ASN A 207 14.93 22.53 -12.12
C ASN A 207 13.53 22.66 -11.51
N MET A 208 12.80 21.55 -11.44
CA MET A 208 11.38 21.47 -11.04
C MET A 208 11.25 21.43 -9.52
N GLY A 209 10.34 22.24 -8.97
CA GLY A 209 9.92 22.10 -7.57
C GLY A 209 9.13 20.80 -7.37
N LEU A 210 9.28 20.16 -6.22
CA LEU A 210 8.59 18.91 -5.89
C LEU A 210 7.92 18.99 -4.51
N LEU A 211 6.58 18.93 -4.48
CA LEU A 211 5.82 18.66 -3.26
C LEU A 211 5.58 17.16 -3.17
N PHE A 212 6.27 16.50 -2.25
CA PHE A 212 6.25 15.06 -2.11
C PHE A 212 5.48 14.65 -0.84
N ILE A 213 4.31 14.04 -1.02
CA ILE A 213 3.48 13.57 0.10
C ILE A 213 3.72 12.09 0.29
N THR A 214 4.06 11.69 1.51
CA THR A 214 4.24 10.29 1.88
C THR A 214 4.14 10.09 3.38
N HIS A 215 3.83 8.87 3.79
CA HIS A 215 3.96 8.40 5.16
C HIS A 215 5.28 7.62 5.40
N ASN A 216 6.09 7.40 4.35
CA ASN A 216 7.34 6.64 4.45
C ASN A 216 8.54 7.57 4.69
N LEU A 217 8.98 7.64 5.94
CA LEU A 217 10.08 8.52 6.39
C LEU A 217 11.44 8.15 5.78
N SER A 218 11.65 6.88 5.40
CA SER A 218 12.89 6.45 4.74
C SER A 218 13.05 7.08 3.35
N ILE A 219 11.94 7.22 2.62
CA ILE A 219 11.91 7.92 1.34
C ILE A 219 12.22 9.40 1.54
N VAL A 220 11.56 10.01 2.53
CA VAL A 220 11.76 11.43 2.88
C VAL A 220 13.23 11.72 3.14
N ARG A 221 13.89 10.90 3.96
CA ARG A 221 15.33 11.05 4.29
C ARG A 221 16.24 11.03 3.06
N ARG A 222 15.85 10.30 2.00
CA ARG A 222 16.63 10.14 0.75
C ARG A 222 16.34 11.22 -0.30
N LEU A 223 15.13 11.78 -0.31
CA LEU A 223 14.63 12.62 -1.39
C LEU A 223 14.44 14.08 -1.01
N ALA A 224 14.04 14.37 0.23
CA ALA A 224 13.59 15.69 0.63
C ALA A 224 14.74 16.62 1.04
N ASP A 225 14.62 17.88 0.64
CA ASP A 225 15.48 18.97 1.12
C ASP A 225 14.93 19.52 2.45
N ARG A 226 13.60 19.76 2.51
CA ARG A 226 12.86 20.18 3.71
C ARG A 226 11.69 19.25 3.97
N VAL A 227 11.25 19.23 5.23
CA VAL A 227 10.11 18.40 5.66
C VAL A 227 9.15 19.26 6.47
N ALA A 228 7.87 19.16 6.16
CA ALA A 228 6.76 19.70 6.95
C ALA A 228 5.93 18.54 7.51
N VAL A 229 5.73 18.54 8.82
CA VAL A 229 5.00 17.51 9.56
C VAL A 229 3.60 18.00 9.85
N MET A 230 2.57 17.29 9.38
CA MET A 230 1.17 17.62 9.62
C MET A 230 0.54 16.71 10.66
N GLN A 231 -0.19 17.30 11.60
CA GLN A 231 -1.04 16.61 12.58
C GLN A 231 -2.36 17.36 12.72
N ASN A 232 -3.48 16.64 12.63
CA ASN A 232 -4.83 17.19 12.84
C ASN A 232 -5.10 18.49 12.05
N GLY A 233 -4.68 18.53 10.79
CA GLY A 233 -4.90 19.67 9.89
C GLY A 233 -3.92 20.85 10.07
N ARG A 234 -2.92 20.74 10.94
CA ARG A 234 -1.91 21.80 11.19
C ARG A 234 -0.51 21.33 10.87
N CYS A 235 0.33 22.22 10.37
CA CYS A 235 1.77 21.99 10.32
C CYS A 235 2.35 22.20 11.72
N VAL A 236 2.86 21.14 12.33
CA VAL A 236 3.36 21.15 13.71
C VAL A 236 4.87 21.36 13.79
N GLU A 237 5.60 21.02 12.72
CA GLU A 237 7.04 21.21 12.63
C GLU A 237 7.47 21.28 11.17
N GLN A 238 8.36 22.23 10.83
CA GLN A 238 8.95 22.38 9.50
C GLN A 238 10.43 22.73 9.62
N LYS A 239 11.29 21.89 9.00
CA LYS A 239 12.75 22.04 9.06
C LYS A 239 13.44 21.48 7.83
N ALA A 240 14.73 21.80 7.66
CA ALA A 240 15.61 21.06 6.77
C ALA A 240 15.59 19.57 7.14
N CYS A 241 15.55 18.69 6.12
CA CYS A 241 15.36 17.26 6.32
C CYS A 241 16.36 16.66 7.33
N ARG A 242 17.66 16.95 7.17
CA ARG A 242 18.70 16.45 8.08
C ARG A 242 18.50 16.91 9.51
N ALA A 243 18.10 18.18 9.72
CA ALA A 243 17.89 18.74 11.05
C ALA A 243 16.68 18.11 11.75
N LEU A 244 15.57 17.90 11.04
CA LEU A 244 14.38 17.27 11.58
C LEU A 244 14.63 15.85 12.06
N PHE A 245 15.38 15.05 11.28
CA PHE A 245 15.73 13.68 11.66
C PHE A 245 16.77 13.59 12.78
N ALA A 246 17.66 14.59 12.90
CA ALA A 246 18.67 14.61 13.95
C ALA A 246 18.12 15.10 15.29
N ALA A 247 17.24 16.12 15.27
CA ALA A 247 16.71 16.77 16.47
C ALA A 247 15.25 17.20 16.25
N PRO A 248 14.29 16.27 16.30
CA PRO A 248 12.87 16.59 16.24
C PRO A 248 12.45 17.35 17.50
N GLU A 249 11.73 18.45 17.35
CA GLU A 249 11.31 19.29 18.47
C GLU A 249 9.90 18.94 18.95
N HIS A 250 8.97 18.75 18.01
CA HIS A 250 7.58 18.50 18.37
C HIS A 250 7.37 17.05 18.88
N PRO A 251 6.61 16.83 19.96
CA PRO A 251 6.39 15.48 20.51
C PRO A 251 5.76 14.50 19.51
N TYR A 252 4.91 15.00 18.61
CA TYR A 252 4.33 14.19 17.55
C TYR A 252 5.38 13.73 16.53
N THR A 253 6.30 14.63 16.13
CA THR A 253 7.40 14.28 15.21
C THR A 253 8.28 13.19 15.80
N ARG A 254 8.62 13.29 17.10
CA ARG A 254 9.37 12.23 17.81
C ARG A 254 8.64 10.89 17.75
N ARG A 255 7.36 10.86 18.11
CA ARG A 255 6.54 9.63 18.03
C ARG A 255 6.45 9.07 16.63
N LEU A 256 6.32 9.94 15.61
CA LEU A 256 6.26 9.53 14.21
C LEU A 256 7.58 8.88 13.75
N LEU A 257 8.72 9.42 14.19
CA LEU A 257 10.05 8.85 13.91
C LEU A 257 10.29 7.55 14.70
N ASP A 258 9.82 7.47 15.94
CA ASP A 258 9.93 6.29 16.80
C ASP A 258 8.96 5.17 16.41
N SER A 259 7.96 5.44 15.55
CA SER A 259 6.97 4.45 15.11
C SER A 259 7.49 3.49 14.03
N GLU A 260 8.77 3.57 13.65
CA GLU A 260 9.36 2.55 12.78
C GLU A 260 9.31 1.16 13.47
N PRO A 261 8.91 0.12 12.72
CA PRO A 261 8.83 -1.23 13.27
C PRO A 261 10.15 -1.65 13.89
N SER A 262 10.13 -1.95 15.20
CA SER A 262 11.31 -2.31 15.97
C SER A 262 11.05 -3.56 16.85
N GLY A 263 12.13 -4.20 17.32
CA GLY A 263 12.07 -5.39 18.16
C GLY A 263 12.27 -6.70 17.39
N SER A 264 12.21 -7.83 18.12
CA SER A 264 12.44 -9.18 17.64
C SER A 264 11.15 -10.00 17.60
N PRO A 265 11.12 -11.13 16.89
CA PRO A 265 10.03 -12.11 16.94
C PRO A 265 9.79 -12.62 18.38
N VAL A 266 8.58 -13.13 18.60
CA VAL A 266 8.23 -13.80 19.87
C VAL A 266 9.10 -15.05 20.01
N PRO A 267 9.77 -15.31 21.17
CA PRO A 267 10.60 -16.49 21.33
C PRO A 267 9.83 -17.79 21.03
N LEU A 268 10.41 -18.65 20.19
CA LEU A 268 9.84 -19.96 19.85
C LEU A 268 10.27 -20.99 20.89
N ALA A 269 9.33 -21.85 21.34
CA ALA A 269 9.66 -22.97 22.21
C ALA A 269 10.54 -23.99 21.46
N ALA A 270 11.57 -24.47 22.09
CA ALA A 270 12.54 -25.41 21.46
C ALA A 270 11.88 -26.72 20.99
N ASP A 271 10.83 -27.16 21.67
CA ASP A 271 10.04 -28.37 21.43
C ASP A 271 8.77 -28.12 20.61
N ALA A 272 8.63 -26.92 19.99
CA ALA A 272 7.46 -26.58 19.20
C ALA A 272 7.19 -27.62 18.11
N PRO A 273 6.00 -28.25 18.07
CA PRO A 273 5.69 -29.32 17.11
C PRO A 273 5.60 -28.76 15.67
N LEU A 274 5.92 -29.63 14.71
CA LEU A 274 5.74 -29.33 13.29
C LEU A 274 4.25 -29.21 12.96
N LEU A 275 3.82 -28.04 12.50
CA LEU A 275 2.43 -27.73 12.20
C LEU A 275 2.11 -27.87 10.71
N LEU A 276 2.95 -27.30 9.85
CA LEU A 276 2.76 -27.30 8.40
C LEU A 276 4.05 -27.72 7.69
N LYS A 277 3.91 -28.55 6.67
CA LYS A 277 5.01 -28.93 5.78
C LYS A 277 4.54 -28.84 4.32
N ALA A 278 5.32 -28.17 3.50
CA ALA A 278 5.14 -28.15 2.05
C ALA A 278 6.36 -28.78 1.37
N VAL A 279 6.11 -29.65 0.40
CA VAL A 279 7.15 -30.31 -0.40
C VAL A 279 6.78 -30.20 -1.86
N ASP A 280 7.69 -29.63 -2.66
CA ASP A 280 7.57 -29.40 -4.10
C ASP A 280 6.26 -28.69 -4.50
N LEU A 281 5.83 -27.74 -3.66
CA LEU A 281 4.60 -26.99 -3.88
C LEU A 281 4.71 -26.19 -5.17
N THR A 282 3.88 -26.55 -6.16
CA THR A 282 3.84 -25.91 -7.47
C THR A 282 2.42 -25.44 -7.78
N VAL A 283 2.29 -24.21 -8.32
CA VAL A 283 1.03 -23.65 -8.77
C VAL A 283 1.16 -23.18 -10.21
N ALA A 284 0.33 -23.72 -11.09
CA ALA A 284 0.28 -23.35 -12.49
C ALA A 284 -1.16 -22.99 -12.90
N PHE A 285 -1.31 -21.90 -13.63
CA PHE A 285 -2.59 -21.47 -14.19
C PHE A 285 -2.66 -21.78 -15.68
N PRO A 286 -3.76 -22.41 -16.17
CA PRO A 286 -3.90 -22.74 -17.58
C PRO A 286 -4.07 -21.46 -18.42
N VAL A 287 -3.22 -21.30 -19.43
CA VAL A 287 -3.35 -20.26 -20.46
C VAL A 287 -4.27 -20.75 -21.55
N ARG A 288 -5.45 -20.14 -21.66
CA ARG A 288 -6.47 -20.53 -22.64
C ARG A 288 -6.47 -19.56 -23.82
N LYS A 289 -6.41 -20.08 -25.05
CA LYS A 289 -6.47 -19.29 -26.29
C LYS A 289 -7.58 -19.78 -27.24
N GLY A 290 -8.01 -18.87 -28.13
CA GLY A 290 -9.01 -19.15 -29.18
C GLY A 290 -10.46 -19.17 -28.69
N LEU A 291 -11.40 -19.25 -29.65
CA LEU A 291 -12.85 -19.23 -29.42
C LEU A 291 -13.31 -20.38 -28.51
N LEU A 292 -12.68 -21.52 -28.59
CA LEU A 292 -12.97 -22.75 -27.80
C LEU A 292 -12.24 -22.76 -26.43
N ARG A 293 -11.54 -21.70 -26.05
CA ARG A 293 -10.79 -21.58 -24.77
C ARG A 293 -9.92 -22.80 -24.47
N ARG A 294 -9.26 -23.39 -25.47
CA ARG A 294 -8.36 -24.54 -25.29
C ARG A 294 -7.14 -24.10 -24.48
N VAL A 295 -6.72 -24.96 -23.53
CA VAL A 295 -5.47 -24.78 -22.79
C VAL A 295 -4.31 -24.99 -23.75
N VAL A 296 -3.50 -23.96 -23.95
CA VAL A 296 -2.36 -23.99 -24.87
C VAL A 296 -1.03 -23.96 -24.11
N ASP A 297 -1.04 -23.54 -22.84
CA ASP A 297 0.14 -23.44 -22.00
C ASP A 297 -0.26 -23.36 -20.52
N HIS A 298 0.71 -23.48 -19.62
CA HIS A 298 0.55 -23.32 -18.18
C HIS A 298 1.53 -22.26 -17.68
N ASN A 299 1.00 -21.17 -17.15
CA ASN A 299 1.82 -20.16 -16.47
C ASN A 299 2.13 -20.64 -15.05
N ARG A 300 3.35 -21.09 -14.79
CA ARG A 300 3.84 -21.47 -13.45
C ARG A 300 4.13 -20.22 -12.63
N VAL A 301 3.32 -19.98 -11.61
CA VAL A 301 3.45 -18.82 -10.70
C VAL A 301 4.21 -19.20 -9.43
N VAL A 302 4.19 -20.48 -9.06
CA VAL A 302 4.94 -21.04 -7.92
C VAL A 302 5.60 -22.32 -8.40
N ASN A 303 6.90 -22.49 -8.12
CA ASN A 303 7.68 -23.61 -8.64
C ASN A 303 8.46 -24.30 -7.50
N ALA A 304 8.04 -25.53 -7.17
CA ALA A 304 8.71 -26.47 -6.26
C ALA A 304 9.14 -25.89 -4.90
N LEU A 305 8.26 -25.12 -4.21
CA LEU A 305 8.57 -24.58 -2.90
C LEU A 305 8.62 -25.67 -1.82
N ASN A 306 9.66 -25.61 -0.99
CA ASN A 306 9.89 -26.53 0.11
C ASN A 306 10.10 -25.77 1.42
N PHE A 307 9.27 -26.01 2.43
CA PHE A 307 9.43 -25.41 3.75
C PHE A 307 8.66 -26.16 4.85
N GLN A 308 8.99 -25.81 6.08
CA GLN A 308 8.33 -26.31 7.29
C GLN A 308 7.99 -25.12 8.19
N LEU A 309 6.92 -25.26 8.97
CA LEU A 309 6.47 -24.26 9.93
C LEU A 309 6.05 -24.96 11.22
N ARG A 310 6.56 -24.50 12.36
CA ARG A 310 6.23 -25.02 13.68
C ARG A 310 5.10 -24.23 14.34
N ALA A 311 4.45 -24.81 15.35
CA ALA A 311 3.44 -24.10 16.13
C ALA A 311 4.08 -22.89 16.85
N GLY A 312 3.44 -21.71 16.73
CA GLY A 312 3.97 -20.46 17.28
C GLY A 312 5.07 -19.80 16.43
N GLU A 313 5.47 -20.40 15.32
CA GLU A 313 6.49 -19.85 14.43
C GLU A 313 5.88 -18.90 13.39
N THR A 314 6.66 -17.92 12.94
CA THR A 314 6.30 -17.06 11.81
C THR A 314 7.29 -17.24 10.67
N LEU A 315 6.79 -17.64 9.48
CA LEU A 315 7.52 -17.66 8.23
C LEU A 315 7.17 -16.42 7.41
N GLY A 316 8.14 -15.56 7.11
CA GLY A 316 8.01 -14.43 6.22
C GLY A 316 8.16 -14.85 4.76
N LEU A 317 7.21 -14.49 3.90
CA LEU A 317 7.34 -14.60 2.44
C LEU A 317 7.58 -13.21 1.87
N VAL A 318 8.75 -12.97 1.29
CA VAL A 318 9.17 -11.68 0.76
C VAL A 318 9.56 -11.78 -0.71
N GLY A 319 9.53 -10.66 -1.44
CA GLY A 319 9.89 -10.58 -2.85
C GLY A 319 9.04 -9.54 -3.59
N GLU A 320 9.35 -9.32 -4.86
CA GLU A 320 8.64 -8.37 -5.72
C GLU A 320 7.17 -8.74 -5.94
N SER A 321 6.37 -7.77 -6.40
CA SER A 321 4.99 -8.02 -6.82
C SER A 321 4.97 -9.06 -7.95
N GLY A 322 4.03 -10.01 -7.88
CA GLY A 322 3.97 -11.11 -8.85
C GLY A 322 4.97 -12.25 -8.63
N SER A 323 5.79 -12.24 -7.57
CA SER A 323 6.71 -13.35 -7.27
C SER A 323 6.06 -14.63 -6.74
N GLY A 324 4.72 -14.67 -6.58
CA GLY A 324 3.98 -15.86 -6.17
C GLY A 324 3.61 -15.93 -4.67
N LYS A 325 3.88 -14.91 -3.86
CA LYS A 325 3.65 -14.90 -2.39
C LYS A 325 2.18 -15.19 -2.02
N SER A 326 1.25 -14.35 -2.48
CA SER A 326 -0.19 -14.53 -2.20
C SER A 326 -0.72 -15.84 -2.78
N THR A 327 -0.23 -16.22 -3.98
CA THR A 327 -0.56 -17.51 -4.61
C THR A 327 -0.12 -18.68 -3.73
N THR A 328 1.06 -18.62 -3.13
CA THR A 328 1.55 -19.60 -2.16
C THR A 328 0.61 -19.70 -0.95
N GLY A 329 0.24 -18.56 -0.34
CA GLY A 329 -0.71 -18.52 0.78
C GLY A 329 -2.06 -19.18 0.44
N LEU A 330 -2.63 -18.87 -0.72
CA LEU A 330 -3.89 -19.46 -1.18
C LEU A 330 -3.77 -20.98 -1.44
N ALA A 331 -2.65 -21.43 -2.00
CA ALA A 331 -2.39 -22.84 -2.27
C ALA A 331 -2.28 -23.66 -0.98
N LEU A 332 -1.60 -23.13 0.06
CA LEU A 332 -1.47 -23.76 1.36
C LEU A 332 -2.83 -24.01 2.04
N LEU A 333 -3.76 -23.10 1.86
CA LEU A 333 -5.13 -23.22 2.39
C LEU A 333 -6.07 -24.03 1.47
N ARG A 334 -5.54 -24.59 0.38
CA ARG A 334 -6.33 -25.30 -0.65
C ARG A 334 -7.51 -24.47 -1.18
N LEU A 335 -7.30 -23.16 -1.31
CA LEU A 335 -8.25 -22.24 -1.96
C LEU A 335 -8.06 -22.23 -3.48
N ILE A 336 -6.87 -22.59 -3.95
CA ILE A 336 -6.53 -22.83 -5.36
C ILE A 336 -5.89 -24.21 -5.52
N ALA A 337 -5.92 -24.74 -6.74
CA ALA A 337 -5.27 -26.00 -7.07
C ALA A 337 -3.74 -25.87 -7.03
N SER A 338 -3.07 -26.90 -6.54
CA SER A 338 -1.60 -26.97 -6.49
C SER A 338 -1.14 -28.42 -6.60
N GLU A 339 0.06 -28.60 -7.13
CA GLU A 339 0.81 -29.86 -7.15
C GLU A 339 1.78 -29.92 -5.96
N GLY A 340 2.41 -31.06 -5.73
CA GLY A 340 3.28 -31.31 -4.59
C GLY A 340 2.50 -31.76 -3.37
N THR A 341 3.12 -31.77 -2.19
CA THR A 341 2.51 -32.24 -0.94
C THR A 341 2.42 -31.12 0.07
N ILE A 342 1.22 -30.91 0.65
CA ILE A 342 0.99 -30.05 1.79
C ILE A 342 0.47 -30.93 2.92
N ALA A 343 1.15 -30.96 4.06
CA ALA A 343 0.71 -31.66 5.25
C ALA A 343 0.50 -30.67 6.40
N PHE A 344 -0.67 -30.74 7.04
CA PHE A 344 -1.03 -29.97 8.23
C PHE A 344 -1.25 -30.92 9.41
N GLU A 345 -0.55 -30.71 10.53
CA GLU A 345 -0.51 -31.66 11.66
C GLU A 345 -0.25 -33.12 11.21
N GLY A 346 0.67 -33.33 10.27
CA GLY A 346 0.98 -34.62 9.69
C GLY A 346 -0.05 -35.17 8.70
N GLN A 347 -1.16 -34.51 8.49
CA GLN A 347 -2.23 -34.94 7.58
C GLN A 347 -2.07 -34.29 6.21
N ALA A 348 -1.95 -35.10 5.14
CA ALA A 348 -1.92 -34.60 3.77
C ALA A 348 -3.24 -33.91 3.40
N LEU A 349 -3.14 -32.75 2.74
CA LEU A 349 -4.29 -31.94 2.33
C LEU A 349 -4.74 -32.22 0.88
N GLN A 350 -3.88 -32.80 0.04
CA GLN A 350 -4.18 -33.16 -1.34
C GLN A 350 -5.24 -34.24 -1.42
N GLY A 351 -6.06 -34.18 -2.47
CA GLY A 351 -7.13 -35.17 -2.72
C GLY A 351 -8.34 -35.10 -1.78
N ARG A 352 -8.31 -34.22 -0.76
CA ARG A 352 -9.44 -34.08 0.19
C ARG A 352 -10.63 -33.39 -0.47
N SER A 353 -11.81 -33.94 -0.23
CA SER A 353 -13.09 -33.33 -0.60
C SER A 353 -13.35 -32.06 0.21
N ARG A 354 -14.28 -31.21 -0.25
CA ARG A 354 -14.71 -30.00 0.46
C ARG A 354 -15.18 -30.29 1.90
N ARG A 355 -15.86 -31.41 2.10
CA ARG A 355 -16.34 -31.84 3.45
C ARG A 355 -15.17 -32.20 4.38
N GLN A 356 -14.16 -32.88 3.85
CA GLN A 356 -12.97 -33.26 4.62
C GLN A 356 -12.06 -32.07 4.92
N MET A 357 -12.07 -31.03 4.07
CA MET A 357 -11.33 -29.78 4.31
C MET A 357 -12.01 -28.86 5.33
N LEU A 358 -13.32 -28.98 5.54
CA LEU A 358 -14.05 -28.03 6.40
C LEU A 358 -13.49 -27.95 7.84
N PRO A 359 -13.24 -29.05 8.58
CA PRO A 359 -12.66 -28.98 9.92
C PRO A 359 -11.23 -28.39 9.91
N LEU A 360 -10.43 -28.66 8.86
CA LEU A 360 -9.08 -28.12 8.70
C LEU A 360 -9.11 -26.61 8.43
N ARG A 361 -10.09 -26.13 7.65
CA ARG A 361 -10.27 -24.69 7.40
C ARG A 361 -10.58 -23.89 8.64
N ARG A 362 -11.18 -24.52 9.67
CA ARG A 362 -11.31 -23.89 10.98
C ARG A 362 -9.95 -23.62 11.62
N GLN A 363 -9.01 -24.54 11.45
CA GLN A 363 -7.67 -24.46 12.05
C GLN A 363 -6.72 -23.58 11.24
N MET A 364 -7.01 -23.36 9.94
CA MET A 364 -6.20 -22.55 9.02
C MET A 364 -7.03 -21.41 8.47
N GLN A 365 -6.67 -20.18 8.77
CA GLN A 365 -7.39 -18.98 8.38
C GLN A 365 -6.53 -18.05 7.54
N ILE A 366 -7.15 -17.06 6.90
CA ILE A 366 -6.49 -16.03 6.11
C ILE A 366 -7.01 -14.64 6.45
N VAL A 367 -6.10 -13.69 6.51
CA VAL A 367 -6.39 -12.25 6.48
C VAL A 367 -5.86 -11.72 5.16
N PHE A 368 -6.76 -11.20 4.32
CA PHE A 368 -6.43 -10.71 2.97
C PHE A 368 -5.82 -9.31 3.01
N GLN A 369 -5.12 -8.95 1.95
CA GLN A 369 -4.38 -7.70 1.76
C GLN A 369 -5.26 -6.45 1.93
N ASP A 370 -6.45 -6.44 1.35
CA ASP A 370 -7.37 -5.30 1.42
C ASP A 370 -8.59 -5.63 2.28
N PRO A 371 -8.70 -5.02 3.48
CA PRO A 371 -9.87 -5.21 4.31
C PRO A 371 -11.15 -4.64 3.69
N ASN A 372 -11.07 -3.64 2.79
CA ASN A 372 -12.26 -3.06 2.16
C ASN A 372 -12.92 -4.06 1.21
N SER A 373 -12.13 -4.79 0.43
CA SER A 373 -12.66 -5.82 -0.49
C SER A 373 -13.01 -7.13 0.21
N SER A 374 -12.38 -7.41 1.36
CA SER A 374 -12.58 -8.67 2.10
C SER A 374 -13.74 -8.65 3.09
N LEU A 375 -14.18 -7.48 3.54
CA LEU A 375 -15.33 -7.31 4.43
C LEU A 375 -16.58 -6.97 3.61
N ASN A 376 -17.65 -7.74 3.79
CA ASN A 376 -18.90 -7.45 3.10
C ASN A 376 -19.52 -6.13 3.62
N PRO A 377 -19.64 -5.09 2.78
CA PRO A 377 -20.11 -3.77 3.23
C PRO A 377 -21.59 -3.74 3.63
N ARG A 378 -22.37 -4.79 3.30
CA ARG A 378 -23.79 -4.92 3.63
C ARG A 378 -24.03 -5.62 4.97
N LEU A 379 -23.00 -6.15 5.61
CA LEU A 379 -23.06 -6.80 6.91
C LEU A 379 -22.47 -5.89 7.98
N ASN A 380 -23.06 -5.91 9.17
CA ASN A 380 -22.46 -5.25 10.33
C ASN A 380 -21.29 -6.08 10.91
N VAL A 381 -20.52 -5.48 11.80
CA VAL A 381 -19.32 -6.12 12.38
C VAL A 381 -19.64 -7.42 13.10
N LEU A 382 -20.76 -7.48 13.86
CA LEU A 382 -21.22 -8.70 14.52
C LEU A 382 -21.41 -9.83 13.51
N GLN A 383 -22.15 -9.57 12.43
CA GLN A 383 -22.43 -10.55 11.37
C GLN A 383 -21.17 -11.02 10.66
N ILE A 384 -20.24 -10.10 10.37
CA ILE A 384 -18.96 -10.43 9.72
C ILE A 384 -18.10 -11.35 10.58
N ILE A 385 -17.99 -11.05 11.87
CA ILE A 385 -17.14 -11.82 12.79
C ILE A 385 -17.78 -13.17 13.11
N GLU A 386 -19.11 -13.23 13.39
CA GLU A 386 -19.78 -14.48 13.74
C GLU A 386 -19.90 -15.49 12.59
N GLU A 387 -19.68 -15.08 11.33
CA GLU A 387 -19.87 -15.93 10.14
C GLU A 387 -19.10 -17.26 10.26
N GLY A 388 -17.83 -17.20 10.73
CA GLY A 388 -17.03 -18.39 10.97
C GLY A 388 -17.64 -19.34 12.01
N LEU A 389 -18.28 -18.81 13.07
CA LEU A 389 -18.96 -19.64 14.07
C LEU A 389 -20.22 -20.29 13.50
N ARG A 390 -20.97 -19.60 12.64
CA ARG A 390 -22.17 -20.17 11.99
C ARG A 390 -21.83 -21.39 11.15
N VAL A 391 -20.67 -21.35 10.47
CA VAL A 391 -20.20 -22.46 9.62
C VAL A 391 -19.60 -23.60 10.45
N HIS A 392 -18.74 -23.28 11.42
CA HIS A 392 -17.91 -24.28 12.11
C HIS A 392 -18.48 -24.73 13.46
N ARG A 393 -19.48 -24.02 14.01
CA ARG A 393 -20.16 -24.32 15.28
C ARG A 393 -21.66 -24.02 15.19
N PRO A 394 -22.41 -24.70 14.29
CA PRO A 394 -23.81 -24.38 14.02
C PRO A 394 -24.73 -24.58 15.24
N GLY A 395 -24.31 -25.36 16.23
CA GLY A 395 -25.08 -25.57 17.48
C GLY A 395 -25.00 -24.43 18.49
N LEU A 396 -24.19 -23.36 18.26
CA LEU A 396 -24.14 -22.22 19.16
C LEU A 396 -25.41 -21.36 19.03
N THR A 397 -25.99 -20.97 20.17
CA THR A 397 -27.13 -20.03 20.20
C THR A 397 -26.68 -18.64 19.72
N PRO A 398 -27.61 -17.79 19.22
CA PRO A 398 -27.27 -16.41 18.85
C PRO A 398 -26.57 -15.62 19.96
N ALA A 399 -27.07 -15.74 21.20
CA ALA A 399 -26.49 -15.09 22.37
C ALA A 399 -25.05 -15.57 22.67
N ALA A 400 -24.78 -16.88 22.53
CA ALA A 400 -23.43 -17.42 22.70
C ALA A 400 -22.45 -16.95 21.61
N ARG A 401 -22.94 -16.82 20.37
CA ARG A 401 -22.12 -16.25 19.27
C ARG A 401 -21.81 -14.77 19.50
N GLU A 402 -22.82 -13.98 19.88
CA GLU A 402 -22.64 -12.56 20.19
C GLU A 402 -21.64 -12.37 21.35
N HIS A 403 -21.75 -13.18 22.41
CA HIS A 403 -20.78 -13.13 23.50
C HIS A 403 -19.35 -13.43 23.03
N ALA A 404 -19.16 -14.43 22.17
CA ALA A 404 -17.85 -14.75 21.58
C ALA A 404 -17.34 -13.60 20.71
N VAL A 405 -18.21 -12.92 19.95
CA VAL A 405 -17.84 -11.75 19.15
C VAL A 405 -17.38 -10.59 20.05
N ILE A 406 -18.10 -10.32 21.14
CA ILE A 406 -17.70 -9.30 22.12
C ILE A 406 -16.30 -9.58 22.66
N GLN A 407 -16.02 -10.83 23.06
CA GLN A 407 -14.71 -11.23 23.58
C GLN A 407 -13.60 -11.01 22.55
N VAL A 408 -13.79 -11.47 21.31
CA VAL A 408 -12.75 -11.31 20.28
C VAL A 408 -12.57 -9.86 19.86
N MET A 409 -13.64 -9.03 19.85
CA MET A 409 -13.52 -7.59 19.61
C MET A 409 -12.65 -6.91 20.68
N GLN A 410 -12.86 -7.21 21.94
CA GLN A 410 -12.00 -6.72 23.03
C GLN A 410 -10.55 -7.16 22.85
N GLU A 411 -10.33 -8.42 22.46
CA GLU A 411 -9.02 -8.98 22.26
C GLU A 411 -8.22 -8.30 21.13
N VAL A 412 -8.89 -7.89 20.06
CA VAL A 412 -8.25 -7.12 18.98
C VAL A 412 -8.27 -5.60 19.23
N GLY A 413 -8.72 -5.14 20.40
CA GLY A 413 -8.77 -3.73 20.78
C GLY A 413 -9.85 -2.92 20.04
N LEU A 414 -11.01 -3.52 19.76
CA LEU A 414 -12.19 -2.86 19.24
C LEU A 414 -13.22 -2.66 20.35
N ASP A 415 -13.93 -1.53 20.34
CA ASP A 415 -15.06 -1.29 21.26
C ASP A 415 -16.24 -2.20 20.89
N PRO A 416 -16.68 -3.13 21.79
CA PRO A 416 -17.79 -4.02 21.53
C PRO A 416 -19.14 -3.31 21.28
N GLN A 417 -19.30 -2.07 21.73
CA GLN A 417 -20.52 -1.31 21.48
C GLN A 417 -20.70 -0.97 20.00
N THR A 418 -19.60 -0.98 19.23
CA THR A 418 -19.60 -0.70 17.80
C THR A 418 -19.97 -1.88 16.91
N ARG A 419 -20.28 -3.07 17.50
CA ARG A 419 -20.55 -4.32 16.76
C ARG A 419 -21.71 -4.26 15.76
N HIS A 420 -22.64 -3.31 15.94
CA HIS A 420 -23.77 -3.13 15.03
C HIS A 420 -23.49 -2.13 13.90
N ARG A 421 -22.32 -1.47 13.89
CA ARG A 421 -21.90 -0.57 12.83
C ARG A 421 -21.42 -1.34 11.60
N TYR A 422 -21.42 -0.65 10.46
CA TYR A 422 -20.96 -1.18 9.17
C TYR A 422 -19.48 -0.86 8.91
N PRO A 423 -18.77 -1.68 8.11
CA PRO A 423 -17.34 -1.47 7.83
C PRO A 423 -16.98 -0.05 7.37
N ALA A 424 -17.85 0.60 6.59
CA ALA A 424 -17.63 1.96 6.10
C ALA A 424 -17.46 3.02 7.21
N GLU A 425 -17.99 2.75 8.42
CA GLU A 425 -17.93 3.66 9.57
C GLU A 425 -16.62 3.54 10.38
N PHE A 426 -15.70 2.67 9.97
CA PHE A 426 -14.45 2.40 10.66
C PHE A 426 -13.23 2.90 9.87
N SER A 427 -12.16 3.27 10.58
CA SER A 427 -10.87 3.58 9.97
C SER A 427 -10.22 2.34 9.35
N GLY A 428 -9.22 2.53 8.48
CA GLY A 428 -8.47 1.43 7.86
C GLY A 428 -7.88 0.45 8.88
N GLY A 429 -7.26 0.96 9.93
CA GLY A 429 -6.71 0.13 11.01
C GLY A 429 -7.78 -0.62 11.82
N GLN A 430 -8.95 -0.01 12.04
CA GLN A 430 -10.08 -0.68 12.68
C GLN A 430 -10.67 -1.77 11.79
N ARG A 431 -10.79 -1.54 10.47
CA ARG A 431 -11.21 -2.58 9.50
C ARG A 431 -10.24 -3.75 9.48
N GLN A 432 -8.94 -3.48 9.58
CA GLN A 432 -7.92 -4.53 9.70
C GLN A 432 -8.10 -5.37 10.97
N ARG A 433 -8.40 -4.72 12.12
CA ARG A 433 -8.72 -5.43 13.37
C ARG A 433 -9.98 -6.28 13.25
N ILE A 434 -11.01 -5.83 12.52
CA ILE A 434 -12.22 -6.62 12.22
C ILE A 434 -11.85 -7.86 11.39
N ALA A 435 -10.99 -7.72 10.37
CA ALA A 435 -10.54 -8.86 9.56
C ALA A 435 -9.74 -9.88 10.37
N ILE A 436 -8.88 -9.41 11.29
CA ILE A 436 -8.15 -10.27 12.23
C ILE A 436 -9.13 -10.96 13.20
N ALA A 437 -10.11 -10.23 13.76
CA ALA A 437 -11.13 -10.80 14.66
C ALA A 437 -11.95 -11.89 13.96
N ARG A 438 -12.33 -11.69 12.69
CA ARG A 438 -13.03 -12.69 11.86
C ARG A 438 -12.23 -13.98 11.71
N ALA A 439 -10.90 -13.87 11.52
CA ALA A 439 -10.04 -15.05 11.45
C ALA A 439 -9.86 -15.71 12.82
N LEU A 440 -9.75 -14.94 13.90
CA LEU A 440 -9.45 -15.40 15.25
C LEU A 440 -10.62 -16.08 15.94
N ILE A 441 -11.88 -15.69 15.62
CA ILE A 441 -13.09 -16.16 16.33
C ILE A 441 -13.26 -17.69 16.31
N VAL A 442 -12.77 -18.36 15.29
CA VAL A 442 -12.81 -19.82 15.15
C VAL A 442 -11.68 -20.54 15.88
N LYS A 443 -10.77 -19.79 16.54
CA LYS A 443 -9.58 -20.27 17.26
C LYS A 443 -8.68 -21.11 16.35
N PRO A 444 -8.07 -20.53 15.31
CA PRO A 444 -7.17 -21.24 14.40
C PRO A 444 -5.83 -21.55 15.07
N GLN A 445 -5.03 -22.42 14.43
CA GLN A 445 -3.64 -22.66 14.76
C GLN A 445 -2.68 -21.95 13.79
N LEU A 446 -3.13 -21.75 12.54
CA LEU A 446 -2.39 -21.09 11.47
C LEU A 446 -3.21 -19.93 10.90
N ILE A 447 -2.58 -18.78 10.74
CA ILE A 447 -3.14 -17.66 9.99
C ILE A 447 -2.16 -17.25 8.89
N VAL A 448 -2.63 -17.25 7.64
CA VAL A 448 -1.94 -16.60 6.53
C VAL A 448 -2.30 -15.13 6.57
N LEU A 449 -1.31 -14.27 6.66
CA LEU A 449 -1.45 -12.82 6.71
C LEU A 449 -0.90 -12.26 5.39
N ASP A 450 -1.79 -11.93 4.46
CA ASP A 450 -1.41 -11.42 3.15
C ASP A 450 -1.37 -9.90 3.17
N GLU A 451 -0.17 -9.34 3.26
CA GLU A 451 0.13 -7.91 3.36
C GLU A 451 -0.76 -7.15 4.37
N PRO A 452 -0.88 -7.61 5.62
CA PRO A 452 -1.89 -7.11 6.56
C PRO A 452 -1.67 -5.66 7.00
N THR A 453 -0.59 -5.02 6.60
CA THR A 453 -0.23 -3.66 7.04
C THR A 453 0.15 -2.73 5.89
N SER A 454 0.03 -3.17 4.61
CA SER A 454 0.54 -2.44 3.45
C SER A 454 -0.18 -1.10 3.18
N SER A 455 -1.46 -1.01 3.52
CA SER A 455 -2.30 0.19 3.32
C SER A 455 -2.45 1.07 4.57
N LEU A 456 -1.69 0.77 5.63
CA LEU A 456 -1.79 1.47 6.92
C LEU A 456 -0.64 2.47 7.10
N ASP A 457 -0.91 3.58 7.78
CA ASP A 457 0.15 4.46 8.24
C ASP A 457 1.06 3.80 9.28
N LYS A 458 2.27 4.33 9.47
CA LYS A 458 3.31 3.70 10.31
C LYS A 458 2.88 3.52 11.77
N THR A 459 2.11 4.44 12.32
CA THR A 459 1.62 4.34 13.70
C THR A 459 0.64 3.19 13.85
N VAL A 460 -0.34 3.09 12.94
CA VAL A 460 -1.32 1.99 12.93
C VAL A 460 -0.64 0.67 12.58
N GLN A 461 0.33 0.65 11.65
CA GLN A 461 1.15 -0.51 11.33
C GLN A 461 1.83 -1.08 12.59
N ALA A 462 2.50 -0.23 13.39
CA ALA A 462 3.14 -0.65 14.64
C ALA A 462 2.13 -1.25 15.64
N GLN A 463 0.94 -0.65 15.76
CA GLN A 463 -0.13 -1.18 16.63
C GLN A 463 -0.63 -2.55 16.16
N ILE A 464 -0.80 -2.78 14.86
CA ILE A 464 -1.22 -4.09 14.32
C ILE A 464 -0.11 -5.14 14.54
N LEU A 465 1.15 -4.80 14.37
CA LEU A 465 2.26 -5.71 14.65
C LEU A 465 2.34 -6.09 16.12
N ALA A 466 2.17 -5.14 17.04
CA ALA A 466 2.09 -5.40 18.47
C ALA A 466 0.91 -6.32 18.82
N LEU A 467 -0.26 -6.08 18.21
CA LEU A 467 -1.43 -6.95 18.34
C LEU A 467 -1.14 -8.37 17.87
N LEU A 468 -0.55 -8.55 16.67
CA LEU A 468 -0.22 -9.87 16.13
C LEU A 468 0.75 -10.63 17.02
N LYS A 469 1.77 -9.96 17.59
CA LYS A 469 2.69 -10.55 18.59
C LYS A 469 1.95 -10.99 19.85
N ALA A 470 1.09 -10.15 20.41
CA ALA A 470 0.30 -10.49 21.59
C ALA A 470 -0.64 -11.69 21.35
N LEU A 471 -1.31 -11.72 20.19
CA LEU A 471 -2.16 -12.86 19.81
C LEU A 471 -1.34 -14.13 19.60
N GLN A 472 -0.17 -14.04 19.00
CA GLN A 472 0.76 -15.17 18.82
C GLN A 472 1.18 -15.77 20.16
N GLN A 473 1.59 -14.95 21.12
CA GLN A 473 1.95 -15.40 22.46
C GLN A 473 0.77 -16.05 23.18
N LYS A 474 -0.38 -15.42 23.13
CA LYS A 474 -1.58 -15.88 23.87
C LYS A 474 -2.13 -17.19 23.32
N HIS A 475 -2.19 -17.35 22.01
CA HIS A 475 -2.83 -18.48 21.33
C HIS A 475 -1.85 -19.46 20.70
N ARG A 476 -0.54 -19.24 20.78
CA ARG A 476 0.52 -20.00 20.10
C ARG A 476 0.28 -20.11 18.59
N LEU A 477 -0.17 -19.02 17.98
CA LEU A 477 -0.50 -18.97 16.56
C LEU A 477 0.76 -19.08 15.71
N ALA A 478 0.73 -19.94 14.70
CA ALA A 478 1.71 -19.89 13.62
C ALA A 478 1.24 -18.92 12.54
N TYR A 479 2.19 -18.17 11.98
CA TYR A 479 1.90 -17.22 10.90
C TYR A 479 2.68 -17.54 9.63
N ILE A 480 2.03 -17.43 8.50
CA ILE A 480 2.68 -17.17 7.22
C ILE A 480 2.45 -15.69 6.92
N PHE A 481 3.51 -14.91 7.01
CA PHE A 481 3.46 -13.47 6.91
C PHE A 481 3.99 -13.01 5.54
N ILE A 482 3.12 -12.56 4.67
CA ILE A 482 3.46 -12.04 3.34
C ILE A 482 3.61 -10.53 3.45
N SER A 483 4.76 -10.01 3.05
CA SER A 483 5.02 -8.57 3.05
C SER A 483 6.10 -8.20 2.04
N HIS A 484 6.04 -6.97 1.56
CA HIS A 484 7.12 -6.32 0.82
C HIS A 484 7.96 -5.38 1.72
N ASP A 485 7.49 -5.08 2.95
CA ASP A 485 8.23 -4.27 3.93
C ASP A 485 9.15 -5.19 4.78
N LEU A 486 10.44 -5.20 4.44
CA LEU A 486 11.43 -6.06 5.09
C LEU A 486 11.67 -5.70 6.56
N ARG A 487 11.44 -4.45 6.97
CA ARG A 487 11.54 -4.05 8.38
C ARG A 487 10.48 -4.71 9.23
N VAL A 488 9.25 -4.78 8.70
CA VAL A 488 8.14 -5.48 9.35
C VAL A 488 8.45 -6.97 9.49
N VAL A 489 8.97 -7.57 8.41
CA VAL A 489 9.37 -8.99 8.41
C VAL A 489 10.42 -9.28 9.49
N ARG A 490 11.45 -8.44 9.61
CA ARG A 490 12.49 -8.57 10.63
C ARG A 490 11.94 -8.53 12.06
N THR A 491 10.87 -7.78 12.32
CA THR A 491 10.28 -7.65 13.66
C THR A 491 9.36 -8.79 14.07
N LEU A 492 8.80 -9.54 13.11
CA LEU A 492 7.77 -10.55 13.37
C LEU A 492 8.19 -11.97 13.00
N CYS A 493 9.09 -12.15 12.02
CA CYS A 493 9.37 -13.45 11.42
C CYS A 493 10.60 -14.13 12.02
N HIS A 494 10.49 -15.43 12.29
CA HIS A 494 11.60 -16.30 12.73
C HIS A 494 12.41 -16.76 11.52
N GLN A 495 11.70 -17.17 10.48
CA GLN A 495 12.26 -17.63 9.20
C GLN A 495 11.80 -16.70 8.09
N VAL A 496 12.58 -16.57 7.05
CA VAL A 496 12.23 -15.82 5.84
C VAL A 496 12.53 -16.65 4.60
N MET A 497 11.65 -16.53 3.61
CA MET A 497 11.80 -17.09 2.28
C MET A 497 11.69 -15.96 1.26
N VAL A 498 12.74 -15.75 0.50
CA VAL A 498 12.83 -14.73 -0.54
C VAL A 498 12.42 -15.36 -1.87
N LEU A 499 11.34 -14.86 -2.46
CA LEU A 499 10.76 -15.35 -3.70
C LEU A 499 11.06 -14.42 -4.88
N ARG A 500 11.43 -14.99 -6.01
CA ARG A 500 11.57 -14.29 -7.28
C ARG A 500 11.01 -15.15 -8.41
N GLN A 501 10.06 -14.63 -9.17
CA GLN A 501 9.45 -15.34 -10.33
C GLN A 501 8.96 -16.76 -10.01
N GLY A 502 8.40 -16.95 -8.81
CA GLY A 502 7.85 -18.22 -8.36
C GLY A 502 8.86 -19.19 -7.73
N GLU A 503 10.13 -18.85 -7.65
CA GLU A 503 11.20 -19.69 -7.10
C GLU A 503 11.76 -19.11 -5.80
N VAL A 504 12.26 -20.00 -4.93
CA VAL A 504 13.00 -19.61 -3.72
C VAL A 504 14.42 -19.21 -4.12
N VAL A 505 14.76 -17.93 -3.92
CA VAL A 505 16.12 -17.44 -4.13
C VAL A 505 16.97 -17.67 -2.89
N GLU A 506 16.41 -17.41 -1.71
CA GLU A 506 17.10 -17.58 -0.43
C GLU A 506 16.09 -17.89 0.67
N GLN A 507 16.49 -18.77 1.61
CA GLN A 507 15.66 -19.14 2.76
C GLN A 507 16.53 -19.38 3.98
N GLY A 508 16.05 -18.98 5.15
CA GLY A 508 16.74 -19.24 6.40
C GLY A 508 16.19 -18.45 7.57
N GLU A 509 16.92 -18.50 8.68
CA GLU A 509 16.65 -17.68 9.85
C GLU A 509 16.63 -16.19 9.45
N CYS A 510 15.61 -15.47 9.88
CA CYS A 510 15.36 -14.10 9.46
C CYS A 510 16.58 -13.20 9.71
N GLU A 511 17.12 -13.21 10.92
CA GLU A 511 18.27 -12.36 11.27
C GLU A 511 19.51 -12.69 10.41
N ARG A 512 19.77 -13.97 10.13
CA ARG A 512 20.89 -14.39 9.28
C ARG A 512 20.75 -13.90 7.85
N VAL A 513 19.56 -14.05 7.25
CA VAL A 513 19.31 -13.60 5.85
C VAL A 513 19.42 -12.09 5.75
N PHE A 514 19.02 -11.35 6.79
CA PHE A 514 19.07 -9.89 6.79
C PHE A 514 20.48 -9.33 7.06
N THR A 515 21.30 -10.00 7.86
CA THR A 515 22.65 -9.52 8.21
C THR A 515 23.72 -10.03 7.26
N ALA A 516 23.55 -11.24 6.71
CA ALA A 516 24.52 -11.91 5.85
C ALA A 516 23.87 -12.60 4.64
N PRO A 517 23.16 -11.82 3.77
CA PRO A 517 22.50 -12.36 2.59
C PRO A 517 23.49 -12.99 1.62
N GLN A 518 23.21 -14.23 1.20
CA GLN A 518 24.08 -14.98 0.29
C GLN A 518 23.80 -14.66 -1.17
N GLN A 519 22.56 -14.32 -1.50
CA GLN A 519 22.11 -14.10 -2.86
C GLN A 519 22.14 -12.61 -3.24
N GLU A 520 22.56 -12.31 -4.46
CA GLU A 520 22.62 -10.95 -4.97
C GLU A 520 21.27 -10.24 -4.98
N TYR A 521 20.21 -10.97 -5.35
CA TYR A 521 18.84 -10.44 -5.32
C TYR A 521 18.39 -10.05 -3.90
N THR A 522 18.72 -10.86 -2.90
CA THR A 522 18.42 -10.55 -1.49
C THR A 522 19.17 -9.29 -1.04
N ARG A 523 20.47 -9.15 -1.42
CA ARG A 523 21.25 -7.94 -1.13
C ARG A 523 20.63 -6.69 -1.75
N GLN A 524 20.19 -6.78 -3.01
CA GLN A 524 19.51 -5.67 -3.69
C GLN A 524 18.20 -5.28 -2.99
N LEU A 525 17.36 -6.25 -2.62
CA LEU A 525 16.12 -6.00 -1.87
C LEU A 525 16.38 -5.30 -0.53
N LEU A 526 17.39 -5.76 0.21
CA LEU A 526 17.76 -5.18 1.52
C LEU A 526 18.35 -3.77 1.39
N ALA A 527 19.15 -3.51 0.36
CA ALA A 527 19.73 -2.18 0.12
C ALA A 527 18.68 -1.12 -0.25
N LEU A 528 17.54 -1.54 -0.80
CA LEU A 528 16.45 -0.67 -1.21
C LEU A 528 15.42 -0.40 -0.09
N SER A 529 15.40 -1.22 0.99
CA SER A 529 14.49 -1.11 2.16
C SER A 529 15.07 -0.17 3.23
#